data_1a271067c4b4df99addba6403ecd5b16
#
_entry.id   1a271067c4b4df99addba6403ecd5b16
#
_cell.length_a   1.000
_cell.length_b   1.000
_cell.length_c   1.000
_cell.angle_alpha   90.00
_cell.angle_beta   90.00
_cell.angle_gamma   90.00
#
_symmetry.space_group_name_H-M   'P 1'
#
loop_
_entity.id
_entity.type
_entity.pdbx_description
1 polymer ?
#
loop_
_entity_poly.entity_id
_entity_poly.type
_entity_poly.pdbx_seq_one_letter_code
_entity_poly.pdbx_strand_id
1 'polypeptide(L)' 'MDLPIDNEELKELMDALNESNHTDAMKRQFRNELHRKLRLTKFLMDEGYPHKKVLREVFDIVA' A
#
# COMPACT_ATOMS: atom_id res chain seq x y z
N MET A 1 9.31 15.05 9.19
CA MET A 1 9.84 14.25 8.08
C MET A 1 8.75 14.06 7.06
N ASP A 2 9.01 14.50 5.85
CA ASP A 2 8.01 14.41 4.79
C ASP A 2 8.03 13.03 4.16
N LEU A 3 6.89 12.35 4.28
CA LEU A 3 6.70 11.08 3.58
C LEU A 3 6.32 11.35 2.14
N PRO A 4 6.80 10.55 1.18
CA PRO A 4 6.42 10.70 -0.22
C PRO A 4 4.92 10.45 -0.46
N ILE A 5 4.29 9.74 0.45
CA ILE A 5 2.86 9.43 0.39
C ILE A 5 2.16 10.25 1.48
N ASP A 6 1.12 10.99 1.11
CA ASP A 6 0.37 11.76 2.09
C ASP A 6 -0.64 10.89 2.85
N ASN A 7 -1.31 11.50 3.85
CA ASN A 7 -2.23 10.76 4.70
C ASN A 7 -3.45 10.23 3.95
N GLU A 8 -3.92 10.94 2.93
CA GLU A 8 -5.06 10.50 2.14
C GLU A 8 -4.71 9.29 1.29
N GLU A 9 -3.54 9.33 0.65
CA GLU A 9 -3.06 8.22 -0.16
C GLU A 9 -2.85 6.97 0.70
N LEU A 10 -2.28 7.15 1.88
CA LEU A 10 -2.08 6.05 2.82
C LEU A 10 -3.42 5.46 3.27
N LYS A 11 -4.39 6.32 3.55
CA LYS A 11 -5.72 5.87 3.95
C LYS A 11 -6.38 5.07 2.84
N GLU A 12 -6.26 5.51 1.60
CA GLU A 12 -6.81 4.79 0.46
C GLU A 12 -6.21 3.40 0.30
N LEU A 13 -4.90 3.29 0.49
CA LEU A 13 -4.24 1.99 0.46
C LEU A 13 -4.72 1.08 1.58
N MET A 14 -4.86 1.63 2.79
CA MET A 14 -5.35 0.86 3.93
C MET A 14 -6.80 0.43 3.74
N ASP A 15 -7.63 1.30 3.15
CA ASP A 15 -9.02 0.95 2.86
C ASP A 15 -9.10 -0.18 1.83
N ALA A 16 -8.27 -0.14 0.81
CA ALA A 16 -8.21 -1.20 -0.19
C ALA A 16 -7.78 -2.53 0.45
N LEU A 17 -6.84 -2.47 1.35
CA LEU A 17 -6.39 -3.66 2.09
C LEU A 17 -7.51 -4.23 2.97
N ASN A 18 -8.22 -3.35 3.66
CA ASN A 18 -9.32 -3.77 4.54
C ASN A 18 -10.51 -4.36 3.76
N GLU A 19 -10.82 -3.80 2.60
CA GLU A 19 -11.90 -4.30 1.75
C GLU A 19 -11.67 -5.73 1.29
N SER A 20 -10.41 -6.13 1.18
CA SER A 20 -10.05 -7.45 0.70
C SER A 20 -10.06 -8.52 1.79
N ASN A 21 -10.49 -8.19 2.99
CA ASN A 21 -10.61 -9.13 4.12
C ASN A 21 -9.30 -9.87 4.44
N HIS A 22 -8.19 -9.18 4.36
CA HIS A 22 -6.91 -9.80 4.67
C HIS A 22 -6.74 -10.06 6.17
N THR A 23 -5.93 -11.07 6.49
CA THR A 23 -5.61 -11.40 7.86
C THR A 23 -4.79 -10.30 8.53
N ASP A 24 -4.77 -10.32 9.86
CA ASP A 24 -3.94 -9.38 10.61
C ASP A 24 -2.47 -9.53 10.28
N ALA A 25 -2.04 -10.76 9.97
CA ALA A 25 -0.65 -11.02 9.58
C ALA A 25 -0.30 -10.27 8.29
N MET A 26 -1.19 -10.27 7.30
CA MET A 26 -0.96 -9.58 6.04
C MET A 26 -0.95 -8.06 6.22
N LYS A 27 -1.83 -7.54 7.08
CA LYS A 27 -1.84 -6.11 7.39
C LYS A 27 -0.55 -5.69 8.09
N ARG A 28 -0.04 -6.54 8.97
CA ARG A 28 1.23 -6.28 9.66
C ARG A 28 2.39 -6.28 8.66
N GLN A 29 2.39 -7.23 7.74
CA GLN A 29 3.41 -7.30 6.70
C GLN A 29 3.40 -6.03 5.85
N PHE A 30 2.23 -5.56 5.46
CA PHE A 30 2.09 -4.32 4.72
C PHE A 30 2.72 -3.14 5.46
N ARG A 31 2.40 -3.00 6.75
CA ARG A 31 2.95 -1.91 7.57
C ARG A 31 4.47 -1.99 7.66
N ASN A 32 5.01 -3.19 7.85
CA ASN A 32 6.45 -3.39 7.98
C ASN A 32 7.18 -3.06 6.68
N GLU A 33 6.60 -3.40 5.54
CA GLU A 33 7.23 -3.16 4.26
C GLU A 33 7.00 -1.75 3.72
N LEU A 34 5.97 -1.08 4.19
CA LEU A 34 5.61 0.25 3.70
C LEU A 34 6.79 1.22 3.81
N HIS A 35 7.49 1.21 4.93
CA HIS A 35 8.65 2.08 5.13
C HIS A 35 9.77 1.83 4.12
N ARG A 36 9.96 0.58 3.73
CA ARG A 36 11.01 0.22 2.78
C ARG A 36 10.65 0.56 1.35
N LYS A 37 9.37 0.52 1.04
CA LYS A 37 8.88 0.60 -0.34
C LYS A 37 8.06 1.85 -0.62
N LEU A 38 8.18 2.87 0.22
CA LEU A 38 7.41 4.10 0.09
C LEU A 38 7.60 4.78 -1.26
N ARG A 39 8.84 4.88 -1.74
CA ARG A 39 9.13 5.54 -3.01
C ARG A 39 8.55 4.80 -4.20
N LEU A 40 8.68 3.48 -4.19
CA LEU A 40 8.13 2.65 -5.25
C LEU A 40 6.60 2.72 -5.24
N THR A 41 6.01 2.66 -4.05
CA THR A 41 4.56 2.78 -3.88
C THR A 41 4.06 4.11 -4.45
N LYS A 42 4.72 5.20 -4.09
CA LYS A 42 4.36 6.53 -4.58
C LYS A 42 4.49 6.61 -6.10
N PHE A 43 5.58 6.07 -6.64
CA PHE A 43 5.81 6.05 -8.07
C PHE A 43 4.66 5.37 -8.82
N LEU A 44 4.25 4.19 -8.36
CA LEU A 44 3.17 3.45 -9.00
C LEU A 44 1.82 4.16 -8.87
N MET A 45 1.57 4.78 -7.72
CA MET A 45 0.34 5.55 -7.53
C MET A 45 0.29 6.77 -8.45
N ASP A 46 1.41 7.44 -8.62
CA ASP A 46 1.51 8.59 -9.53
C ASP A 46 1.33 8.17 -10.99
N GLU A 47 1.73 6.97 -11.34
CA GLU A 47 1.52 6.41 -12.67
C GLU A 47 0.06 5.98 -12.92
N GLY A 48 -0.79 6.08 -11.90
CA GLY A 48 -2.19 5.76 -12.02
C GLY A 48 -2.56 4.31 -11.81
N TYR A 49 -1.69 3.53 -11.19
CA TYR A 49 -1.97 2.13 -10.91
C TYR A 49 -3.07 2.03 -9.84
N PRO A 50 -4.05 1.11 -10.02
CA PRO A 50 -5.06 0.88 -8.98
C PRO A 50 -4.41 0.44 -7.66
N HIS A 51 -5.03 0.81 -6.55
CA HIS A 51 -4.49 0.48 -5.23
C HIS A 51 -4.30 -1.02 -5.03
N LYS A 52 -5.25 -1.83 -5.51
CA LYS A 52 -5.14 -3.29 -5.41
C LYS A 52 -3.92 -3.82 -6.17
N LYS A 53 -3.62 -3.21 -7.32
CA LYS A 53 -2.46 -3.62 -8.10
C LYS A 53 -1.17 -3.20 -7.40
N VAL A 54 -1.15 -2.03 -6.77
CA VAL A 54 0.00 -1.57 -6.00
C VAL A 54 0.27 -2.53 -4.84
N LEU A 55 -0.75 -2.94 -4.12
CA LEU A 55 -0.61 -3.90 -3.02
C LEU A 55 -0.03 -5.22 -3.50
N ARG A 56 -0.47 -5.69 -4.65
CA ARG A 56 -0.01 -6.95 -5.21
C ARG A 56 1.44 -6.87 -5.71
N GLU A 57 1.77 -5.84 -6.48
CA GLU A 57 3.07 -5.71 -7.13
C GLU A 57 4.19 -5.33 -6.15
N VAL A 58 3.86 -4.47 -5.19
CA VAL A 58 4.87 -3.94 -4.27
C VAL A 58 4.97 -4.79 -3.01
N PHE A 59 3.84 -5.23 -2.48
CA PHE A 59 3.79 -5.89 -1.18
C PHE A 59 3.45 -7.37 -1.27
N ASP A 60 3.22 -7.89 -2.46
CA ASP A 60 2.87 -9.30 -2.70
C ASP A 60 1.59 -9.69 -1.94
N ILE A 61 0.67 -8.76 -1.81
CA ILE A 61 -0.61 -9.00 -1.18
C ILE A 61 -1.66 -9.19 -2.28
N VAL A 62 -2.22 -10.39 -2.32
CA VAL A 62 -3.27 -10.71 -3.29
C VAL A 62 -4.60 -10.18 -2.76
N ALA A 63 -5.17 -9.26 -3.49
CA ALA A 63 -6.45 -8.65 -3.13
C ALA A 63 -7.63 -9.44 -3.69
#